data_b3a14f04bb827333c1181f0ea7d566a7
#
_entry.id   b3a14f04bb827333c1181f0ea7d566a7
#
_cell.length_a   1.000
_cell.length_b   1.000
_cell.length_c   1.000
_cell.angle_alpha   90.00
_cell.angle_beta   90.00
_cell.angle_gamma   90.00
#
_symmetry.space_group_name_H-M   'P 1'
#
loop_
_entity.id
_entity.type
_entity.pdbx_description
1 polymer ?
#
loop_
_entity_poly.entity_id
_entity_poly.type
_entity_poly.pdbx_seq_one_letter_code
_entity_poly.pdbx_strand_id
1 'polypeptide(L)'
;MNIKDALNEFYEKVNPERIDYSCSSDEEINALRRLRGAFMNESSKYQEMIDRKIMEKFDGLKYEGQYIKYYDGGEDYAISYIKCTKVERLTYGIKIKGLIYTIYTDGRLDIDMTDTSSIAVNYSDIDEELEIITEEEYSKNITEAVNNIYEKFFEKLK
;
A
#
# COMPACT_ATOMS: atom_id res chain seq x y z
N MET A 1 -16.78 20.77 -7.23
CA MET A 1 -15.60 21.39 -7.87
C MET A 1 -15.08 20.39 -8.89
N ASN A 2 -14.93 20.78 -10.15
CA ASN A 2 -14.44 19.93 -11.22
C ASN A 2 -12.91 19.80 -11.06
N ILE A 3 -12.33 18.63 -11.39
CA ILE A 3 -10.87 18.37 -11.30
C ILE A 3 -10.07 19.40 -12.10
N LYS A 4 -10.62 19.85 -13.25
CA LYS A 4 -9.99 20.86 -14.09
C LYS A 4 -9.93 22.24 -13.41
N ASP A 5 -10.98 22.59 -12.68
CA ASP A 5 -11.04 23.85 -11.93
C ASP A 5 -10.07 23.81 -10.74
N ALA A 6 -9.97 22.65 -10.07
CA ALA A 6 -9.04 22.45 -8.97
C ALA A 6 -7.57 22.52 -9.43
N LEU A 7 -7.24 21.94 -10.58
CA LEU A 7 -5.90 22.02 -11.18
C LEU A 7 -5.54 23.45 -11.58
N ASN A 8 -6.47 24.19 -12.20
CA ASN A 8 -6.23 25.58 -12.57
C ASN A 8 -6.02 26.46 -11.34
N GLU A 9 -6.83 26.30 -10.29
CA GLU A 9 -6.67 27.02 -9.02
C GLU A 9 -5.33 26.69 -8.35
N PHE A 10 -4.89 25.42 -8.43
CA PHE A 10 -3.59 24.97 -7.95
C PHE A 10 -2.45 25.63 -8.72
N TYR A 11 -2.48 25.63 -10.06
CA TYR A 11 -1.46 26.25 -10.89
C TYR A 11 -1.38 27.76 -10.68
N GLU A 12 -2.50 28.43 -10.45
CA GLU A 12 -2.51 29.87 -10.15
C GLU A 12 -1.89 30.19 -8.78
N LYS A 13 -2.09 29.33 -7.77
CA LYS A 13 -1.53 29.50 -6.42
C LYS A 13 -0.04 29.15 -6.33
N VAL A 14 0.44 28.25 -7.17
CA VAL A 14 1.79 27.67 -7.12
C VAL A 14 2.67 28.16 -8.29
N ASN A 15 2.22 29.14 -9.08
CA ASN A 15 2.98 29.64 -10.21
C ASN A 15 4.38 30.14 -9.76
N PRO A 16 5.46 29.39 -10.08
CA PRO A 16 6.83 29.75 -9.66
C PRO A 16 7.32 31.08 -10.26
N GLU A 17 6.72 31.54 -11.35
CA GLU A 17 7.08 32.83 -11.97
C GLU A 17 6.65 34.04 -11.12
N ARG A 18 5.80 33.85 -10.10
CA ARG A 18 5.42 34.91 -9.14
C ARG A 18 6.30 34.97 -7.91
N ILE A 19 7.27 34.10 -7.77
CA ILE A 19 8.21 34.09 -6.66
C ILE A 19 9.38 34.99 -7.04
N ASP A 20 9.48 36.14 -6.39
CA ASP A 20 10.63 37.03 -6.52
C ASP A 20 11.81 36.43 -5.75
N TYR A 21 12.78 35.86 -6.48
CA TYR A 21 13.98 35.25 -5.91
C TYR A 21 15.10 36.27 -5.59
N SER A 22 14.82 37.57 -5.68
CA SER A 22 15.83 38.61 -5.51
C SER A 22 16.15 38.97 -4.05
N CYS A 23 15.43 38.47 -3.08
CA CYS A 23 15.67 38.70 -1.65
C CYS A 23 16.54 37.60 -1.02
N SER A 24 17.67 37.99 -0.45
CA SER A 24 18.65 37.12 0.23
C SER A 24 18.53 37.17 1.76
N SER A 25 17.33 37.25 2.35
CA SER A 25 17.15 37.41 3.78
C SER A 25 16.45 36.17 4.42
N ASP A 26 16.51 36.11 5.77
CA ASP A 26 15.74 35.10 6.56
C ASP A 26 14.24 35.14 6.26
N GLU A 27 13.74 36.27 5.74
CA GLU A 27 12.34 36.44 5.31
C GLU A 27 12.01 35.58 4.10
N GLU A 28 12.94 35.43 3.15
CA GLU A 28 12.76 34.58 1.97
C GLU A 28 12.67 33.12 2.34
N ILE A 29 13.55 32.63 3.22
CA ILE A 29 13.51 31.26 3.74
C ILE A 29 12.19 31.00 4.46
N ASN A 30 11.71 31.96 5.22
CA ASN A 30 10.42 31.85 5.91
C ASN A 30 9.24 31.87 4.93
N ALA A 31 9.30 32.67 3.85
CA ALA A 31 8.30 32.68 2.79
C ALA A 31 8.26 31.33 2.07
N LEU A 32 9.42 30.74 1.72
CA LEU A 32 9.53 29.42 1.10
C LEU A 32 9.00 28.31 2.02
N ARG A 33 9.26 28.38 3.33
CA ARG A 33 8.71 27.44 4.31
C ARG A 33 7.18 27.53 4.40
N ARG A 34 6.61 28.74 4.38
CA ARG A 34 5.15 28.95 4.36
C ARG A 34 4.53 28.42 3.08
N LEU A 35 5.16 28.67 1.93
CA LEU A 35 4.74 28.16 0.64
C LEU A 35 4.76 26.64 0.60
N ARG A 36 5.85 26.02 1.09
CA ARG A 36 5.93 24.58 1.23
C ARG A 36 4.83 24.01 2.13
N GLY A 37 4.58 24.67 3.28
CA GLY A 37 3.51 24.25 4.19
C GLY A 37 2.13 24.34 3.55
N ALA A 38 1.84 25.42 2.80
CA ALA A 38 0.60 25.56 2.06
C ALA A 38 0.47 24.48 0.97
N PHE A 39 1.55 24.20 0.26
CA PHE A 39 1.60 23.16 -0.78
C PHE A 39 1.32 21.77 -0.20
N MET A 40 1.97 21.43 0.92
CA MET A 40 1.75 20.16 1.62
C MET A 40 0.29 20.02 2.11
N ASN A 41 -0.28 21.09 2.64
CA ASN A 41 -1.68 21.09 3.09
C ASN A 41 -2.67 20.90 1.94
N GLU A 42 -2.46 21.58 0.80
CA GLU A 42 -3.29 21.39 -0.39
C GLU A 42 -3.14 19.97 -0.96
N SER A 43 -1.91 19.46 -1.05
CA SER A 43 -1.65 18.07 -1.48
C SER A 43 -2.38 17.05 -0.61
N SER A 44 -2.37 17.24 0.71
CA SER A 44 -3.09 16.36 1.65
C SER A 44 -4.60 16.39 1.43
N LYS A 45 -5.18 17.55 1.15
CA LYS A 45 -6.62 17.66 0.83
C LYS A 45 -6.99 16.90 -0.45
N TYR A 46 -6.15 16.99 -1.49
CA TYR A 46 -6.38 16.24 -2.73
C TYR A 46 -6.26 14.75 -2.52
N GLN A 47 -5.29 14.31 -1.71
CA GLN A 47 -5.16 12.91 -1.34
C GLN A 47 -6.41 12.41 -0.60
N GLU A 48 -6.90 13.15 0.40
CA GLU A 48 -8.15 12.81 1.10
C GLU A 48 -9.37 12.74 0.15
N MET A 49 -9.43 13.61 -0.86
CA MET A 49 -10.50 13.55 -1.86
C MET A 49 -10.39 12.34 -2.77
N ILE A 50 -9.18 11.95 -3.16
CA ILE A 50 -8.91 10.73 -3.95
C ILE A 50 -9.31 9.52 -3.13
N ASP A 51 -8.83 9.40 -1.90
CA ASP A 51 -9.10 8.28 -1.00
C ASP A 51 -10.61 8.13 -0.76
N ARG A 52 -11.32 9.25 -0.54
CA ARG A 52 -12.78 9.23 -0.39
C ARG A 52 -13.49 8.70 -1.64
N LYS A 53 -13.07 9.15 -2.84
CA LYS A 53 -13.66 8.67 -4.10
C LYS A 53 -13.35 7.22 -4.39
N ILE A 54 -12.16 6.76 -4.06
CA ILE A 54 -11.79 5.34 -4.17
C ILE A 54 -12.62 4.54 -3.16
N MET A 55 -12.72 5.02 -1.91
CA MET A 55 -13.52 4.38 -0.86
C MET A 55 -15.01 4.25 -1.24
N GLU A 56 -15.58 5.27 -1.90
CA GLU A 56 -16.98 5.23 -2.38
C GLU A 56 -17.19 4.15 -3.45
N LYS A 57 -16.18 3.85 -4.25
CA LYS A 57 -16.23 2.84 -5.33
C LYS A 57 -15.75 1.46 -4.88
N PHE A 58 -15.05 1.39 -3.77
CA PHE A 58 -14.38 0.18 -3.33
C PHE A 58 -15.38 -0.80 -2.72
N ASP A 59 -15.53 -1.95 -3.36
CA ASP A 59 -16.25 -3.10 -2.80
C ASP A 59 -15.25 -4.04 -2.08
N GLY A 60 -15.04 -3.80 -0.79
CA GLY A 60 -14.16 -4.61 0.05
C GLY A 60 -14.66 -6.04 0.26
N LEU A 61 -15.95 -6.28 0.09
CA LEU A 61 -16.56 -7.59 0.26
C LEU A 61 -16.06 -8.60 -0.78
N LYS A 62 -15.58 -8.13 -1.95
CA LYS A 62 -15.02 -9.02 -2.97
C LYS A 62 -13.84 -9.86 -2.49
N TYR A 63 -13.15 -9.44 -1.44
CA TYR A 63 -12.00 -10.15 -0.88
C TYR A 63 -12.35 -11.10 0.27
N GLU A 64 -13.51 -10.95 0.91
CA GLU A 64 -13.89 -11.83 2.01
C GLU A 64 -14.13 -13.26 1.53
N GLY A 65 -13.53 -14.21 2.22
CA GLY A 65 -13.55 -15.62 1.84
C GLY A 65 -12.62 -16.02 0.70
N GLN A 66 -11.90 -15.06 0.11
CA GLN A 66 -10.99 -15.32 -1.01
C GLN A 66 -9.58 -15.65 -0.53
N TYR A 67 -8.79 -16.24 -1.43
CA TYR A 67 -7.36 -16.39 -1.30
C TYR A 67 -6.69 -15.23 -2.05
N ILE A 68 -5.77 -14.56 -1.38
CA ILE A 68 -5.16 -13.32 -1.86
C ILE A 68 -3.65 -13.46 -1.81
N LYS A 69 -3.01 -12.98 -2.86
CA LYS A 69 -1.57 -12.76 -2.92
C LYS A 69 -1.31 -11.27 -2.75
N TYR A 70 -0.39 -10.93 -1.87
CA TYR A 70 -0.02 -9.56 -1.55
C TYR A 70 1.48 -9.35 -1.73
N TYR A 71 1.83 -8.30 -2.46
CA TYR A 71 3.21 -7.93 -2.78
C TYR A 71 3.69 -6.83 -1.84
N ASP A 72 4.34 -7.20 -0.73
CA ASP A 72 4.86 -6.25 0.26
C ASP A 72 6.17 -5.61 -0.22
N GLY A 73 6.10 -4.32 -0.58
CA GLY A 73 7.24 -3.57 -1.09
C GLY A 73 7.70 -3.96 -2.50
N GLY A 74 6.80 -4.60 -3.26
CA GLY A 74 7.07 -5.15 -4.58
C GLY A 74 7.53 -6.61 -4.57
N GLU A 75 7.55 -7.24 -5.74
CA GLU A 75 7.88 -8.66 -5.92
C GLU A 75 9.29 -9.04 -5.44
N ASP A 76 10.17 -8.04 -5.26
CA ASP A 76 11.59 -8.25 -4.97
C ASP A 76 11.90 -8.52 -3.49
N TYR A 77 10.94 -8.37 -2.57
CA TYR A 77 11.21 -8.51 -1.14
C TYR A 77 10.48 -9.68 -0.48
N ALA A 78 9.17 -9.68 -0.50
CA ALA A 78 8.35 -10.73 0.10
C ALA A 78 6.99 -10.83 -0.57
N ILE A 79 6.43 -12.03 -0.59
CA ILE A 79 5.07 -12.28 -1.06
C ILE A 79 4.29 -12.91 0.09
N SER A 80 3.20 -12.26 0.48
CA SER A 80 2.29 -12.78 1.49
C SER A 80 1.07 -13.41 0.83
N TYR A 81 0.68 -14.57 1.31
CA TYR A 81 -0.50 -15.30 0.88
C TYR A 81 -1.51 -15.33 2.02
N ILE A 82 -2.75 -14.94 1.74
CA ILE A 82 -3.76 -14.69 2.75
C ILE A 82 -5.02 -15.50 2.43
N LYS A 83 -5.48 -16.32 3.36
CA LYS A 83 -6.86 -16.79 3.34
C LYS A 83 -7.71 -15.76 4.09
N CYS A 84 -8.33 -14.84 3.33
CA CYS A 84 -9.06 -13.71 3.90
C CYS A 84 -10.31 -14.17 4.64
N THR A 85 -10.44 -13.79 5.91
CA THR A 85 -11.64 -14.06 6.72
C THR A 85 -12.49 -12.82 6.90
N LYS A 86 -11.88 -11.62 6.87
CA LYS A 86 -12.57 -10.36 7.08
C LYS A 86 -11.80 -9.19 6.46
N VAL A 87 -12.54 -8.23 5.92
CA VAL A 87 -11.99 -6.95 5.46
C VAL A 87 -12.55 -5.81 6.31
N GLU A 88 -11.69 -4.98 6.85
CA GLU A 88 -12.04 -3.78 7.60
C GLU A 88 -11.61 -2.54 6.80
N ARG A 89 -12.51 -1.56 6.69
CA ARG A 89 -12.18 -0.28 6.04
C ARG A 89 -11.40 0.59 7.01
N LEU A 90 -10.33 1.20 6.51
CA LEU A 90 -9.56 2.24 7.18
C LEU A 90 -9.79 3.57 6.46
N THR A 91 -9.36 4.66 7.06
CA THR A 91 -9.46 6.01 6.46
C THR A 91 -8.67 6.10 5.15
N TYR A 92 -7.53 5.42 5.06
CA TYR A 92 -6.57 5.50 3.94
C TYR A 92 -6.45 4.22 3.13
N GLY A 93 -7.16 3.15 3.51
CA GLY A 93 -7.04 1.86 2.85
C GLY A 93 -7.97 0.81 3.41
N ILE A 94 -7.54 -0.43 3.31
CA ILE A 94 -8.22 -1.59 3.90
C ILE A 94 -7.28 -2.37 4.79
N LYS A 95 -7.86 -3.08 5.75
CA LYS A 95 -7.18 -4.05 6.58
C LYS A 95 -7.77 -5.42 6.30
N ILE A 96 -6.95 -6.31 5.77
CA ILE A 96 -7.30 -7.69 5.45
C ILE A 96 -6.87 -8.56 6.62
N LYS A 97 -7.80 -9.31 7.20
CA LYS A 97 -7.54 -10.27 8.27
C LYS A 97 -7.67 -11.69 7.75
N GLY A 98 -6.84 -12.59 8.27
CA GLY A 98 -6.93 -13.99 7.88
C GLY A 98 -5.72 -14.82 8.28
N LEU A 99 -5.64 -16.02 7.74
CA LEU A 99 -4.46 -16.85 7.85
C LEU A 99 -3.43 -16.37 6.84
N ILE A 100 -2.26 -15.97 7.33
CA ILE A 100 -1.22 -15.33 6.51
C ILE A 100 0.04 -16.19 6.58
N TYR A 101 0.64 -16.45 5.42
CA TYR A 101 2.02 -16.88 5.35
C TYR A 101 2.79 -16.02 4.35
N THR A 102 4.05 -15.75 4.66
CA THR A 102 4.91 -14.87 3.87
C THR A 102 6.15 -15.62 3.43
N ILE A 103 6.42 -15.62 2.14
CA ILE A 103 7.62 -16.19 1.54
C ILE A 103 8.54 -15.02 1.16
N TYR A 104 9.75 -15.04 1.74
CA TYR A 104 10.79 -14.04 1.45
C TYR A 104 11.68 -14.51 0.29
N THR A 105 12.29 -13.58 -0.42
CA THR A 105 13.21 -13.86 -1.54
C THR A 105 14.44 -14.65 -1.12
N ASP A 106 14.86 -14.57 0.16
CA ASP A 106 15.92 -15.38 0.73
C ASP A 106 15.48 -16.82 1.08
N GLY A 107 14.21 -17.14 0.85
CA GLY A 107 13.61 -18.44 1.07
C GLY A 107 13.18 -18.71 2.51
N ARG A 108 13.09 -17.67 3.36
CA ARG A 108 12.43 -17.79 4.66
C ARG A 108 10.92 -17.90 4.46
N LEU A 109 10.29 -18.62 5.36
CA LEU A 109 8.83 -18.72 5.46
C LEU A 109 8.41 -18.24 6.85
N ASP A 110 7.48 -17.32 6.89
CA ASP A 110 6.79 -16.90 8.11
C ASP A 110 5.32 -17.30 8.02
N ILE A 111 4.77 -17.84 9.10
CA ILE A 111 3.37 -18.29 9.15
C ILE A 111 2.73 -17.67 10.37
N ASP A 112 1.78 -16.79 10.12
CA ASP A 112 0.95 -16.19 11.16
C ASP A 112 -0.47 -16.75 11.08
N MET A 113 -0.77 -17.65 12.01
CA MET A 113 -2.06 -18.32 12.14
C MET A 113 -2.94 -17.71 13.23
N THR A 114 -2.59 -16.53 13.73
CA THR A 114 -3.38 -15.89 14.77
C THR A 114 -4.58 -15.16 14.18
N ASP A 115 -5.70 -15.16 14.90
CA ASP A 115 -6.92 -14.43 14.49
C ASP A 115 -6.72 -12.91 14.40
N THR A 116 -5.58 -12.41 14.87
CA THR A 116 -5.19 -10.99 14.85
C THR A 116 -4.32 -10.62 13.66
N SER A 117 -3.86 -11.60 12.90
CA SER A 117 -3.01 -11.39 11.72
C SER A 117 -3.73 -10.55 10.69
N SER A 118 -3.04 -9.53 10.22
CA SER A 118 -3.65 -8.62 9.26
C SER A 118 -2.60 -7.86 8.46
N ILE A 119 -2.96 -7.55 7.22
CA ILE A 119 -2.20 -6.67 6.33
C ILE A 119 -3.05 -5.43 6.07
N ALA A 120 -2.41 -4.25 6.08
CA ALA A 120 -3.04 -2.99 5.71
C ALA A 120 -2.51 -2.56 4.35
N VAL A 121 -3.42 -2.24 3.43
CA VAL A 121 -3.10 -1.81 2.06
C VAL A 121 -3.80 -0.50 1.78
N ASN A 122 -3.07 0.49 1.26
CA ASN A 122 -3.67 1.77 0.90
C ASN A 122 -4.59 1.63 -0.31
N TYR A 123 -5.59 2.50 -0.43
CA TYR A 123 -6.51 2.48 -1.56
C TYR A 123 -5.82 2.68 -2.91
N SER A 124 -4.72 3.45 -2.95
CA SER A 124 -3.92 3.67 -4.16
C SER A 124 -3.24 2.41 -4.67
N ASP A 125 -2.89 1.50 -3.77
CA ASP A 125 -1.97 0.40 -4.04
C ASP A 125 -2.71 -0.94 -4.21
N ILE A 126 -4.02 -0.97 -3.93
CA ILE A 126 -4.84 -2.20 -3.95
C ILE A 126 -4.76 -2.96 -5.26
N ASP A 127 -4.86 -2.26 -6.39
CA ASP A 127 -4.89 -2.91 -7.71
C ASP A 127 -3.48 -3.39 -8.15
N GLU A 128 -2.42 -2.85 -7.53
CA GLU A 128 -1.03 -3.21 -7.84
C GLU A 128 -0.50 -4.27 -6.86
N GLU A 129 -0.94 -4.22 -5.60
CA GLU A 129 -0.40 -5.06 -4.54
C GLU A 129 -1.25 -6.30 -4.22
N LEU A 130 -2.56 -6.31 -4.60
CA LEU A 130 -3.46 -7.41 -4.28
C LEU A 130 -3.93 -8.17 -5.51
N GLU A 131 -3.72 -9.47 -5.51
CA GLU A 131 -4.20 -10.40 -6.52
C GLU A 131 -5.08 -11.48 -5.88
N ILE A 132 -6.30 -11.70 -6.42
CA ILE A 132 -7.13 -12.85 -6.00
C ILE A 132 -6.64 -14.09 -6.73
N ILE A 133 -6.27 -15.11 -5.97
CA ILE A 133 -5.73 -16.37 -6.46
C ILE A 133 -6.66 -17.54 -6.14
N THR A 134 -6.37 -18.71 -6.69
CA THR A 134 -7.12 -19.92 -6.38
C THR A 134 -6.64 -20.57 -5.08
N GLU A 135 -7.49 -21.41 -4.46
CA GLU A 135 -7.10 -22.25 -3.31
C GLU A 135 -5.96 -23.20 -3.67
N GLU A 136 -5.95 -23.72 -4.90
CA GLU A 136 -4.92 -24.59 -5.38
C GLU A 136 -3.56 -23.87 -5.43
N GLU A 137 -3.52 -22.66 -5.96
CA GLU A 137 -2.32 -21.83 -6.00
C GLU A 137 -1.83 -21.49 -4.60
N TYR A 138 -2.74 -21.07 -3.70
CA TYR A 138 -2.43 -20.80 -2.29
C TYR A 138 -1.77 -22.02 -1.63
N SER A 139 -2.38 -23.22 -1.77
CA SER A 139 -1.90 -24.45 -1.15
C SER A 139 -0.60 -24.96 -1.76
N LYS A 140 -0.43 -24.80 -3.08
CA LYS A 140 0.79 -25.16 -3.80
C LYS A 140 1.98 -24.35 -3.30
N ASN A 141 1.85 -23.02 -3.22
CA ASN A 141 2.95 -22.14 -2.84
C ASN A 141 3.45 -22.41 -1.40
N ILE A 142 2.55 -22.64 -0.43
CA ILE A 142 2.97 -23.02 0.92
C ILE A 142 3.65 -24.38 0.96
N THR A 143 3.15 -25.34 0.20
CA THR A 143 3.72 -26.69 0.13
C THR A 143 5.14 -26.64 -0.44
N GLU A 144 5.36 -25.91 -1.52
CA GLU A 144 6.67 -25.71 -2.13
C GLU A 144 7.65 -25.02 -1.17
N ALA A 145 7.21 -23.97 -0.47
CA ALA A 145 8.03 -23.25 0.51
C ALA A 145 8.47 -24.16 1.66
N VAL A 146 7.56 -24.96 2.21
CA VAL A 146 7.86 -25.93 3.28
C VAL A 146 8.83 -27.00 2.79
N ASN A 147 8.64 -27.54 1.60
CA ASN A 147 9.54 -28.54 1.02
C ASN A 147 10.96 -27.99 0.80
N ASN A 148 11.08 -26.77 0.30
CA ASN A 148 12.36 -26.10 0.10
C ASN A 148 13.13 -25.90 1.42
N ILE A 149 12.42 -25.55 2.51
CA ILE A 149 13.04 -25.43 3.84
C ILE A 149 13.51 -26.81 4.32
N TYR A 150 12.67 -27.83 4.13
CA TYR A 150 12.99 -29.20 4.54
C TYR A 150 14.24 -29.72 3.79
N GLU A 151 14.31 -29.55 2.48
CA GLU A 151 15.47 -29.95 1.68
C GLU A 151 16.76 -29.25 2.13
N LYS A 152 16.71 -27.90 2.29
CA LYS A 152 17.86 -27.13 2.79
C LYS A 152 18.33 -27.58 4.18
N PHE A 153 17.39 -27.97 5.05
CA PHE A 153 17.73 -28.50 6.37
C PHE A 153 18.49 -29.83 6.27
N PHE A 154 18.03 -30.77 5.43
CA PHE A 154 18.70 -32.07 5.26
C PHE A 154 20.02 -32.00 4.50
N GLU A 155 20.19 -31.06 3.59
CA GLU A 155 21.47 -30.77 2.95
C GLU A 155 22.56 -30.36 3.95
N LYS A 156 22.18 -29.58 4.97
CA LYS A 156 23.11 -29.15 6.04
C LYS A 156 23.44 -30.22 7.06
N LEU A 157 22.70 -31.33 7.09
CA LEU A 157 22.95 -32.48 7.99
C LEU A 157 23.87 -33.56 7.35
N LYS A 158 24.18 -33.43 6.07
CA LYS A 158 25.16 -34.29 5.36
C LYS A 158 26.55 -33.69 5.44
#